data_bec5c5532bfc89321ed677f25cf27a0a
#
_entry.id   bec5c5532bfc89321ed677f25cf27a0a
#
_cell.length_a   1.000
_cell.length_b   1.000
_cell.length_c   1.000
_cell.angle_alpha   90.00
_cell.angle_beta   90.00
_cell.angle_gamma   90.00
#
_symmetry.space_group_name_H-M   'P 1'
#
loop_
_entity.id
_entity.type
_entity.pdbx_description
1 polymer ?
#
loop_
_entity_poly.entity_id
_entity_poly.type
_entity_poly.pdbx_seq_one_letter_code
_entity_poly.pdbx_strand_id
1 'polypeptide(L)'
;MAIEGSSIPKDEQLKIAQKYIQDVGLEGFETAYPKELSGGMKQRVGIARALALQPEVLLMDEPFSSLDALTAENLRREVLEIWRDPVYATNCVVMVTHNVQEAVYMADRVIVLSHRPAEILDDVQITLERPRSQRDPAMFDYADRIISKIS
;
A
#
# COMPACT_ATOMS: atom_id res chain seq x y z
N MET A 1 16.73 4.43 -11.94
CA MET A 1 16.33 4.08 -10.54
C MET A 1 15.65 5.27 -9.91
N ALA A 2 14.76 5.09 -8.88
CA ALA A 2 14.07 6.22 -8.23
C ALA A 2 15.03 7.24 -7.59
N ILE A 3 16.19 6.79 -7.15
CA ILE A 3 17.25 7.60 -6.51
C ILE A 3 18.37 8.02 -7.50
N GLU A 4 18.22 7.73 -8.77
CA GLU A 4 19.17 8.13 -9.81
C GLU A 4 19.15 9.65 -10.00
N GLY A 5 20.31 10.28 -9.93
CA GLY A 5 20.42 11.75 -9.94
C GLY A 5 20.41 12.42 -8.56
N SER A 6 20.24 11.66 -7.48
CA SER A 6 20.47 12.16 -6.11
C SER A 6 21.97 12.40 -5.86
N SER A 7 22.29 13.19 -4.84
CA SER A 7 23.70 13.40 -4.39
C SER A 7 24.32 12.19 -3.70
N ILE A 8 23.57 11.07 -3.60
CA ILE A 8 23.99 9.84 -2.94
C ILE A 8 25.02 9.10 -3.82
N PRO A 9 26.16 8.64 -3.28
CA PRO A 9 27.14 7.83 -4.02
C PRO A 9 26.50 6.56 -4.62
N LYS A 10 26.97 6.13 -5.80
CA LYS A 10 26.39 4.97 -6.51
C LYS A 10 26.37 3.68 -5.67
N ASP A 11 27.41 3.43 -4.90
CA ASP A 11 27.49 2.24 -4.04
C ASP A 11 26.44 2.25 -2.94
N GLU A 12 26.12 3.43 -2.42
CA GLU A 12 25.08 3.61 -1.42
C GLU A 12 23.67 3.52 -2.06
N GLN A 13 23.49 4.06 -3.28
CA GLN A 13 22.27 3.86 -4.06
C GLN A 13 21.96 2.38 -4.29
N LEU A 14 22.99 1.57 -4.59
CA LEU A 14 22.84 0.12 -4.79
C LEU A 14 22.41 -0.58 -3.50
N LYS A 15 23.02 -0.24 -2.36
CA LYS A 15 22.64 -0.80 -1.06
C LYS A 15 21.20 -0.46 -0.70
N ILE A 16 20.79 0.79 -0.90
CA ILE A 16 19.41 1.24 -0.69
C ILE A 16 18.46 0.44 -1.58
N ALA A 17 18.77 0.31 -2.88
CA ALA A 17 17.94 -0.44 -3.81
C ALA A 17 17.81 -1.91 -3.41
N GLN A 18 18.92 -2.57 -3.05
CA GLN A 18 18.94 -3.96 -2.59
C GLN A 18 18.07 -4.15 -1.34
N LYS A 19 18.19 -3.25 -0.34
CA LYS A 19 17.36 -3.28 0.85
C LYS A 19 15.87 -3.27 0.50
N TYR A 20 15.41 -2.30 -0.30
CA TYR A 20 13.99 -2.19 -0.64
C TYR A 20 13.49 -3.30 -1.55
N ILE A 21 14.35 -3.90 -2.40
CA ILE A 21 14.02 -5.10 -3.18
C ILE A 21 13.76 -6.28 -2.22
N GLN A 22 14.60 -6.45 -1.21
CA GLN A 22 14.45 -7.46 -0.17
C GLN A 22 13.18 -7.23 0.66
N ASP A 23 12.97 -5.99 1.13
CA ASP A 23 11.83 -5.60 1.96
C ASP A 23 10.47 -5.88 1.28
N VAL A 24 10.42 -5.87 -0.05
CA VAL A 24 9.20 -6.22 -0.82
C VAL A 24 9.20 -7.65 -1.36
N GLY A 25 10.13 -8.52 -0.92
CA GLY A 25 10.18 -9.93 -1.29
C GLY A 25 10.49 -10.17 -2.78
N LEU A 26 11.39 -9.38 -3.36
CA LEU A 26 11.84 -9.50 -4.76
C LEU A 26 13.31 -9.94 -4.87
N GLU A 27 13.85 -10.61 -3.87
CA GLU A 27 15.19 -11.19 -3.92
C GLU A 27 15.33 -12.17 -5.10
N GLY A 28 16.45 -12.07 -5.80
CA GLY A 28 16.73 -12.86 -7.00
C GLY A 28 16.17 -12.28 -8.30
N PHE A 29 15.42 -11.16 -8.21
CA PHE A 29 14.87 -10.46 -9.38
C PHE A 29 15.49 -9.07 -9.62
N GLU A 30 16.64 -8.78 -9.01
CA GLU A 30 17.30 -7.47 -9.04
C GLU A 30 17.66 -7.02 -10.47
N THR A 31 17.94 -7.99 -11.35
CA THR A 31 18.32 -7.74 -12.73
C THR A 31 17.23 -8.04 -13.75
N ALA A 32 16.04 -8.44 -13.27
CA ALA A 32 14.91 -8.80 -14.13
C ALA A 32 14.34 -7.56 -14.85
N TYR A 33 14.01 -7.73 -16.12
CA TYR A 33 13.31 -6.72 -16.90
C TYR A 33 11.80 -6.73 -16.58
N PRO A 34 11.08 -5.61 -16.77
CA PRO A 34 9.64 -5.53 -16.47
C PRO A 34 8.80 -6.60 -17.16
N LYS A 35 9.17 -7.05 -18.35
CA LYS A 35 8.48 -8.11 -19.10
C LYS A 35 8.57 -9.50 -18.45
N GLU A 36 9.56 -9.70 -17.58
CA GLU A 36 9.84 -10.95 -16.88
C GLU A 36 9.14 -11.03 -15.53
N LEU A 37 8.53 -9.92 -15.09
CA LEU A 37 7.86 -9.79 -13.82
C LEU A 37 6.34 -10.01 -13.96
N SER A 38 5.77 -10.72 -12.99
CA SER A 38 4.31 -10.83 -12.83
C SER A 38 3.67 -9.48 -12.49
N GLY A 39 2.33 -9.37 -12.53
CA GLY A 39 1.60 -8.18 -12.12
C GLY A 39 1.91 -7.79 -10.67
N GLY A 40 1.87 -8.75 -9.75
CA GLY A 40 2.21 -8.54 -8.33
C GLY A 40 3.66 -8.09 -8.12
N MET A 41 4.61 -8.67 -8.85
CA MET A 41 6.02 -8.26 -8.78
C MET A 41 6.20 -6.81 -9.27
N LYS A 42 5.49 -6.41 -10.33
CA LYS A 42 5.51 -5.01 -10.81
C LYS A 42 4.97 -4.03 -9.76
N GLN A 43 3.91 -4.40 -9.06
CA GLN A 43 3.37 -3.58 -7.94
C GLN A 43 4.38 -3.47 -6.80
N ARG A 44 5.03 -4.57 -6.41
CA ARG A 44 6.11 -4.56 -5.41
C ARG A 44 7.28 -3.66 -5.82
N VAL A 45 7.68 -3.68 -7.09
CA VAL A 45 8.68 -2.74 -7.62
C VAL A 45 8.22 -1.29 -7.49
N GLY A 46 6.93 -1.00 -7.76
CA GLY A 46 6.35 0.33 -7.58
C GLY A 46 6.46 0.81 -6.14
N ILE A 47 6.10 -0.04 -5.17
CA ILE A 47 6.19 0.24 -3.73
C ILE A 47 7.65 0.43 -3.31
N ALA A 48 8.56 -0.46 -3.69
CA ALA A 48 9.99 -0.34 -3.39
C ALA A 48 10.59 0.97 -3.91
N ARG A 49 10.21 1.39 -5.12
CA ARG A 49 10.64 2.67 -5.71
C ARG A 49 10.15 3.88 -4.93
N ALA A 50 8.90 3.84 -4.46
CA ALA A 50 8.33 4.92 -3.66
C ALA A 50 9.00 5.00 -2.28
N LEU A 51 9.20 3.87 -1.62
CA LEU A 51 9.85 3.79 -0.31
C LEU A 51 11.35 4.16 -0.35
N ALA A 52 12.04 3.87 -1.46
CA ALA A 52 13.47 4.22 -1.61
C ALA A 52 13.74 5.72 -1.56
N LEU A 53 12.71 6.56 -1.77
CA LEU A 53 12.77 8.00 -1.60
C LEU A 53 12.60 8.44 -0.13
N GLN A 54 12.34 7.52 0.78
CA GLN A 54 12.08 7.77 2.20
C GLN A 54 11.02 8.87 2.45
N PRO A 55 9.83 8.76 1.82
CA PRO A 55 8.81 9.80 1.93
C PRO A 55 8.17 9.78 3.32
N GLU A 56 7.85 10.96 3.86
CA GLU A 56 7.03 11.08 5.06
C GLU A 56 5.56 10.69 4.79
N VAL A 57 5.08 10.96 3.58
CA VAL A 57 3.72 10.63 3.11
C VAL A 57 3.81 9.77 1.86
N LEU A 58 3.24 8.57 1.92
CA LEU A 58 3.15 7.64 0.79
C LEU A 58 1.73 7.72 0.19
N LEU A 59 1.66 8.01 -1.11
CA LEU A 59 0.39 8.04 -1.86
C LEU A 59 0.28 6.77 -2.71
N MET A 60 -0.83 6.06 -2.59
CA MET A 60 -1.11 4.85 -3.36
C MET A 60 -2.48 4.98 -4.05
N ASP A 61 -2.50 4.78 -5.36
CA ASP A 61 -3.72 4.80 -6.17
C ASP A 61 -4.00 3.39 -6.69
N GLU A 62 -5.10 2.79 -6.21
CA GLU A 62 -5.55 1.44 -6.54
C GLU A 62 -4.42 0.38 -6.49
N PRO A 63 -3.63 0.30 -5.40
CA PRO A 63 -2.36 -0.44 -5.40
C PRO A 63 -2.53 -1.96 -5.55
N PHE A 64 -3.73 -2.50 -5.33
CA PHE A 64 -3.97 -3.95 -5.34
C PHE A 64 -5.01 -4.40 -6.38
N SER A 65 -5.57 -3.46 -7.17
CA SER A 65 -6.72 -3.72 -8.06
C SER A 65 -6.43 -4.70 -9.20
N SER A 66 -5.17 -4.79 -9.66
CA SER A 66 -4.76 -5.64 -10.77
C SER A 66 -4.23 -7.02 -10.33
N LEU A 67 -4.36 -7.36 -9.05
CA LEU A 67 -3.80 -8.58 -8.46
C LEU A 67 -4.88 -9.63 -8.20
N ASP A 68 -4.50 -10.90 -8.27
CA ASP A 68 -5.34 -11.97 -7.74
C ASP A 68 -5.48 -11.87 -6.21
N ALA A 69 -6.52 -12.47 -5.66
CA ALA A 69 -6.89 -12.31 -4.25
C ALA A 69 -5.76 -12.67 -3.27
N LEU A 70 -5.03 -13.76 -3.54
CA LEU A 70 -3.96 -14.23 -2.65
C LEU A 70 -2.74 -13.29 -2.70
N THR A 71 -2.35 -12.89 -3.89
CA THR A 71 -1.25 -11.92 -4.09
C THR A 71 -1.57 -10.58 -3.46
N ALA A 72 -2.81 -10.08 -3.64
CA ALA A 72 -3.27 -8.84 -3.03
C ALA A 72 -3.27 -8.92 -1.50
N GLU A 73 -3.73 -10.04 -0.91
CA GLU A 73 -3.73 -10.24 0.55
C GLU A 73 -2.30 -10.22 1.12
N ASN A 74 -1.38 -10.94 0.48
CA ASN A 74 0.02 -10.97 0.90
C ASN A 74 0.66 -9.58 0.82
N LEU A 75 0.44 -8.86 -0.30
CA LEU A 75 1.01 -7.53 -0.48
C LEU A 75 0.43 -6.50 0.49
N ARG A 76 -0.89 -6.56 0.81
CA ARG A 76 -1.49 -5.70 1.85
C ARG A 76 -0.82 -5.91 3.20
N ARG A 77 -0.57 -7.15 3.59
CA ARG A 77 0.09 -7.47 4.85
C ARG A 77 1.52 -6.93 4.88
N GLU A 78 2.30 -7.13 3.82
CA GLU A 78 3.66 -6.60 3.70
C GLU A 78 3.70 -5.07 3.77
N VAL A 79 2.80 -4.38 3.06
CA VAL A 79 2.70 -2.91 3.13
C VAL A 79 2.41 -2.43 4.55
N LEU A 80 1.53 -3.12 5.29
CA LEU A 80 1.24 -2.79 6.69
C LEU A 80 2.43 -3.06 7.61
N GLU A 81 3.19 -4.12 7.38
CA GLU A 81 4.41 -4.43 8.14
C GLU A 81 5.48 -3.36 7.91
N ILE A 82 5.75 -3.00 6.65
CA ILE A 82 6.69 -1.93 6.29
C ILE A 82 6.27 -0.59 6.91
N TRP A 83 4.99 -0.21 6.80
CA TRP A 83 4.50 1.05 7.36
C TRP A 83 4.62 1.12 8.89
N ARG A 84 4.49 -0.01 9.59
CA ARG A 84 4.61 -0.07 11.06
C ARG A 84 6.05 -0.13 11.57
N ASP A 85 6.99 -0.41 10.70
CA ASP A 85 8.40 -0.50 11.06
C ASP A 85 8.99 0.91 11.21
N PRO A 86 9.46 1.29 12.42
CA PRO A 86 10.02 2.62 12.69
C PRO A 86 11.31 2.92 11.92
N VAL A 87 11.89 1.95 11.24
CA VAL A 87 13.05 2.13 10.36
C VAL A 87 12.70 3.00 9.14
N TYR A 88 11.40 3.00 8.72
CA TYR A 88 10.95 3.80 7.60
C TYR A 88 10.50 5.20 8.04
N ALA A 89 10.83 6.21 7.23
CA ALA A 89 10.44 7.60 7.50
C ALA A 89 8.94 7.86 7.27
N THR A 90 8.22 6.91 6.65
CA THR A 90 6.82 7.08 6.26
C THR A 90 5.90 7.08 7.47
N ASN A 91 5.34 8.24 7.80
CA ASN A 91 4.44 8.45 8.92
C ASN A 91 2.96 8.40 8.53
N CYS A 92 2.67 8.60 7.25
CA CYS A 92 1.32 8.64 6.72
C CYS A 92 1.23 7.91 5.40
N VAL A 93 0.19 7.10 5.24
CA VAL A 93 -0.16 6.47 3.96
C VAL A 93 -1.56 6.95 3.56
N VAL A 94 -1.68 7.52 2.37
CA VAL A 94 -2.95 7.86 1.76
C VAL A 94 -3.19 6.91 0.61
N MET A 95 -4.28 6.15 0.68
CA MET A 95 -4.62 5.15 -0.33
C MET A 95 -5.99 5.45 -0.95
N VAL A 96 -6.06 5.43 -2.26
CA VAL A 96 -7.32 5.43 -3.00
C VAL A 96 -7.64 4.00 -3.40
N THR A 97 -8.86 3.57 -3.10
CA THR A 97 -9.38 2.25 -3.50
C THR A 97 -10.89 2.29 -3.65
N HIS A 98 -11.44 1.47 -4.54
CA HIS A 98 -12.88 1.21 -4.64
C HIS A 98 -13.32 -0.03 -3.83
N ASN A 99 -12.37 -0.73 -3.21
CA ASN A 99 -12.64 -1.91 -2.40
C ASN A 99 -12.84 -1.52 -0.92
N VAL A 100 -14.09 -1.52 -0.47
CA VAL A 100 -14.47 -1.12 0.90
C VAL A 100 -13.81 -2.01 1.95
N GLN A 101 -13.74 -3.34 1.72
CA GLN A 101 -13.12 -4.26 2.67
C GLN A 101 -11.62 -3.99 2.82
N GLU A 102 -10.96 -3.64 1.73
CA GLU A 102 -9.54 -3.23 1.72
C GLU A 102 -9.34 -1.95 2.51
N ALA A 103 -10.18 -0.94 2.30
CA ALA A 103 -10.13 0.32 3.04
C ALA A 103 -10.29 0.08 4.55
N VAL A 104 -11.29 -0.70 4.97
CA VAL A 104 -11.50 -1.05 6.39
C VAL A 104 -10.35 -1.86 6.96
N TYR A 105 -9.76 -2.77 6.18
CA TYR A 105 -8.64 -3.60 6.61
C TYR A 105 -7.37 -2.77 6.88
N MET A 106 -7.08 -1.82 5.98
CA MET A 106 -5.79 -1.12 5.98
C MET A 106 -5.80 0.23 6.70
N ALA A 107 -6.88 1.01 6.62
CA ALA A 107 -6.87 2.39 7.06
C ALA A 107 -7.26 2.56 8.54
N ASP A 108 -6.77 3.63 9.16
CA ASP A 108 -7.27 4.11 10.46
C ASP A 108 -8.45 5.07 10.29
N ARG A 109 -8.58 5.66 9.09
CA ARG A 109 -9.63 6.61 8.74
C ARG A 109 -9.99 6.44 7.28
N VAL A 110 -11.27 6.37 6.97
CA VAL A 110 -11.80 6.21 5.62
C VAL A 110 -12.66 7.42 5.27
N ILE A 111 -12.26 8.14 4.22
CA ILE A 111 -13.07 9.22 3.64
C ILE A 111 -13.88 8.64 2.49
N VAL A 112 -15.19 8.69 2.61
CA VAL A 112 -16.13 8.18 1.62
C VAL A 112 -16.50 9.31 0.66
N LEU A 113 -16.30 9.08 -0.65
CA LEU A 113 -16.58 10.08 -1.69
C LEU A 113 -17.78 9.66 -2.53
N SER A 114 -18.58 10.66 -2.96
CA SER A 114 -19.67 10.46 -3.91
C SER A 114 -19.18 10.25 -5.34
N HIS A 115 -20.14 9.94 -6.25
CA HIS A 115 -19.92 10.07 -7.68
C HIS A 115 -19.64 11.54 -8.07
N ARG A 116 -19.21 11.73 -9.33
CA ARG A 116 -18.88 13.07 -9.85
C ARG A 116 -20.10 13.99 -9.92
N PRO A 117 -19.98 15.25 -9.48
CA PRO A 117 -18.81 15.86 -8.79
C PRO A 117 -18.61 15.24 -7.41
N ALA A 118 -17.35 14.94 -7.06
CA ALA A 118 -17.03 14.22 -5.83
C ALA A 118 -17.21 15.13 -4.60
N GLU A 119 -18.01 14.68 -3.65
CA GLU A 119 -18.24 15.29 -2.33
C GLU A 119 -17.95 14.27 -1.24
N ILE A 120 -17.59 14.73 -0.05
CA ILE A 120 -17.40 13.86 1.10
C ILE A 120 -18.77 13.45 1.64
N LEU A 121 -19.07 12.15 1.58
CA LEU A 121 -20.31 11.56 2.10
C LEU A 121 -20.21 11.16 3.56
N ASP A 122 -19.05 10.64 3.97
CA ASP A 122 -18.79 10.25 5.37
C ASP A 122 -17.28 10.29 5.65
N ASP A 123 -16.95 10.40 6.94
CA ASP A 123 -15.61 10.37 7.50
C ASP A 123 -15.60 9.34 8.63
N VAL A 124 -15.10 8.16 8.34
CA VAL A 124 -15.23 6.98 9.19
C VAL A 124 -13.90 6.68 9.87
N GLN A 125 -13.86 6.84 11.19
CA GLN A 125 -12.75 6.39 12.01
C GLN A 125 -12.84 4.89 12.24
N ILE A 126 -11.78 4.14 11.91
CA ILE A 126 -11.71 2.69 12.13
C ILE A 126 -10.94 2.45 13.44
N THR A 127 -11.65 2.06 14.49
CA THR A 127 -11.08 1.86 15.84
C THR A 127 -10.67 0.41 16.11
N LEU A 128 -10.71 -0.45 15.09
CA LEU A 128 -10.27 -1.84 15.21
C LEU A 128 -8.77 -1.90 15.40
N GLU A 129 -8.35 -2.66 16.40
CA GLU A 129 -6.93 -2.90 16.65
C GLU A 129 -6.26 -3.69 15.52
N ARG A 130 -4.96 -3.55 15.37
CA ARG A 130 -4.13 -4.31 14.42
C ARG A 130 -3.32 -5.39 15.15
N PRO A 131 -3.09 -6.56 14.56
CA PRO A 131 -3.48 -6.97 13.21
C PRO A 131 -4.99 -7.27 13.10
N ARG A 132 -5.65 -6.73 12.07
CA ARG A 132 -7.06 -6.98 11.80
C ARG A 132 -7.24 -8.31 11.07
N SER A 133 -8.31 -9.03 11.40
CA SER A 133 -8.70 -10.24 10.67
C SER A 133 -9.82 -9.92 9.69
N GLN A 134 -9.68 -10.32 8.43
CA GLN A 134 -10.75 -10.17 7.43
C GLN A 134 -12.02 -10.97 7.79
N ARG A 135 -11.93 -11.91 8.75
CA ARG A 135 -13.06 -12.71 9.24
C ARG A 135 -13.72 -12.12 10.50
N ASP A 136 -13.22 -11.00 10.99
CA ASP A 136 -13.78 -10.34 12.16
C ASP A 136 -15.16 -9.76 11.80
N PRO A 137 -16.24 -10.11 12.54
CA PRO A 137 -17.56 -9.53 12.30
C PRO A 137 -17.56 -7.99 12.33
N ALA A 138 -16.77 -7.36 13.18
CA ALA A 138 -16.67 -5.92 13.26
C ALA A 138 -16.14 -5.27 11.95
N MET A 139 -15.37 -6.00 11.15
CA MET A 139 -14.97 -5.55 9.81
C MET A 139 -16.18 -5.41 8.87
N PHE A 140 -17.14 -6.32 8.97
CA PHE A 140 -18.35 -6.27 8.15
C PHE A 140 -19.25 -5.10 8.55
N ASP A 141 -19.37 -4.79 9.85
CA ASP A 141 -20.17 -3.65 10.33
C ASP A 141 -19.64 -2.31 9.76
N TYR A 142 -18.30 -2.13 9.75
CA TYR A 142 -17.69 -0.97 9.11
C TYR A 142 -17.90 -0.95 7.59
N ALA A 143 -17.76 -2.09 6.93
CA ALA A 143 -17.95 -2.18 5.49
C ALA A 143 -19.41 -1.86 5.10
N ASP A 144 -20.38 -2.42 5.80
CA ASP A 144 -21.81 -2.18 5.57
C ASP A 144 -22.18 -0.71 5.82
N ARG A 145 -21.61 -0.08 6.84
CA ARG A 145 -21.77 1.35 7.07
C ARG A 145 -21.28 2.17 5.87
N ILE A 146 -20.09 1.88 5.36
CA ILE A 146 -19.51 2.60 4.22
C ILE A 146 -20.32 2.35 2.96
N ILE A 147 -20.69 1.08 2.66
CA ILE A 147 -21.49 0.72 1.50
C ILE A 147 -22.84 1.44 1.50
N SER A 148 -23.51 1.54 2.66
CA SER A 148 -24.78 2.24 2.77
C SER A 148 -24.73 3.73 2.43
N LYS A 149 -23.53 4.34 2.39
CA LYS A 149 -23.34 5.76 2.01
C LYS A 149 -23.07 5.94 0.53
N ILE A 150 -22.58 4.90 -0.14
CA ILE A 150 -22.21 4.93 -1.57
C ILE A 150 -23.42 4.51 -2.45
N SER A 151 -24.33 3.71 -1.88
CA SER A 151 -25.56 3.23 -2.52
C SER A 151 -26.64 4.32 -2.52
#